data_76700a48e434ca633a064a6e00957cac
#
_entry.id   76700a48e434ca633a064a6e00957cac
#
_cell.length_a   1.000
_cell.length_b   1.000
_cell.length_c   1.000
_cell.angle_alpha   90.00
_cell.angle_beta   90.00
_cell.angle_gamma   90.00
#
_symmetry.space_group_name_H-M   'P 1'
#
loop_
_entity.id
_entity.type
_entity.pdbx_description
1 polymer ?
#
loop_
_entity_poly.entity_id
_entity_poly.type
_entity_poly.pdbx_seq_one_letter_code
_entity_poly.pdbx_strand_id
1 'polypeptide(L)'
;AEEREQTAKITIGRGAKKRAAQLNGVDQPAASSLIGKFCAVVFSPDHLSLVKEGPSMRRKFLDAALCQRKPAYARLLSQYSRTLAQRNTLLKDISYHSELLETLEIWDEKLSGLGAAITIERKRYLERLSEAAGEIYDGISQGRERFAVRYDSGLLRDGGEEAGYRERLFSLLQNGRKEDLNAGFTTKGPHRDDLLVTVQEKSAREYGSQGQQRSCVLALKLAEAALLAEALGEKPVILLDDVMSELDASRQDYLLNKIQGWQVFITCCDPNSISGLSQGRTFYVENGAVSYTHLTLPTNSRV
;
A
#
# COMPACT_ATOMS: atom_id res chain seq x y z
N ALA A 1 -21.14 22.17 2.28
CA ALA A 1 -21.15 21.33 1.06
C ALA A 1 -22.28 20.34 1.22
N GLU A 2 -23.20 20.26 0.24
CA GLU A 2 -24.24 19.24 0.22
C GLU A 2 -23.57 17.86 0.11
N GLU A 3 -23.85 16.99 1.07
CA GLU A 3 -23.45 15.58 1.03
C GLU A 3 -24.18 14.92 -0.16
N ARG A 4 -23.47 14.70 -1.26
CA ARG A 4 -23.99 13.92 -2.39
C ARG A 4 -23.68 12.46 -2.19
N GLU A 5 -24.70 11.65 -2.06
CA GLU A 5 -24.56 10.19 -2.08
C GLU A 5 -23.90 9.75 -3.40
N GLN A 6 -22.84 8.94 -3.31
CA GLN A 6 -22.18 8.34 -4.45
C GLN A 6 -22.25 6.83 -4.36
N THR A 7 -22.60 6.19 -5.46
CA THR A 7 -22.66 4.73 -5.56
C THR A 7 -21.57 4.23 -6.49
N ALA A 8 -20.61 3.47 -5.96
CA ALA A 8 -19.61 2.74 -6.73
C ALA A 8 -19.93 1.25 -6.73
N LYS A 9 -20.07 0.65 -7.92
CA LYS A 9 -20.37 -0.78 -8.07
C LYS A 9 -19.30 -1.47 -8.89
N ILE A 10 -18.80 -2.59 -8.38
CA ILE A 10 -17.90 -3.49 -9.09
C ILE A 10 -18.59 -4.85 -9.20
N THR A 11 -18.79 -5.33 -10.42
CA THR A 11 -19.31 -6.66 -10.69
C THR A 11 -18.18 -7.56 -11.12
N ILE A 12 -18.02 -8.68 -10.42
CA ILE A 12 -17.02 -9.72 -10.75
C ILE A 12 -17.78 -10.91 -11.34
N GLY A 13 -17.52 -11.21 -12.60
CA GLY A 13 -18.21 -12.28 -13.35
C GLY A 13 -17.26 -13.35 -13.85
N ARG A 14 -17.82 -14.49 -14.25
CA ARG A 14 -17.11 -15.56 -14.97
C ARG A 14 -17.21 -15.26 -16.47
N GLY A 15 -16.08 -15.25 -17.20
CA GLY A 15 -16.08 -15.05 -18.66
C GLY A 15 -15.21 -13.89 -19.16
N ALA A 16 -15.43 -13.46 -20.40
CA ALA A 16 -14.58 -12.47 -21.09
C ALA A 16 -14.57 -11.08 -20.42
N LYS A 17 -15.69 -10.64 -19.83
CA LYS A 17 -15.75 -9.43 -18.98
C LYS A 17 -15.62 -9.84 -17.52
N LYS A 18 -14.40 -10.09 -17.07
CA LYS A 18 -14.12 -10.50 -15.68
C LYS A 18 -14.48 -9.44 -14.63
N ARG A 19 -14.53 -8.16 -14.99
CA ARG A 19 -14.87 -7.05 -14.06
C ARG A 19 -15.59 -5.95 -14.83
N ALA A 20 -16.74 -5.52 -14.32
CA ALA A 20 -17.44 -4.32 -14.75
C ALA A 20 -17.49 -3.32 -13.60
N ALA A 21 -17.44 -2.04 -13.89
CA ALA A 21 -17.46 -0.97 -12.90
C ALA A 21 -18.50 0.08 -13.28
N GLN A 22 -19.23 0.58 -12.29
CA GLN A 22 -20.18 1.68 -12.44
C GLN A 22 -19.95 2.72 -11.36
N LEU A 23 -20.15 3.98 -11.70
CA LEU A 23 -20.20 5.10 -10.76
C LEU A 23 -21.52 5.84 -10.96
N ASN A 24 -22.32 5.92 -9.90
CA ASN A 24 -23.66 6.51 -9.94
C ASN A 24 -24.54 5.94 -11.09
N GLY A 25 -24.47 4.64 -11.30
CA GLY A 25 -25.19 3.93 -12.38
C GLY A 25 -24.58 4.04 -13.77
N VAL A 26 -23.52 4.87 -13.97
CA VAL A 26 -22.86 5.05 -15.26
C VAL A 26 -21.70 4.05 -15.39
N ASP A 27 -21.70 3.29 -16.48
CA ASP A 27 -20.62 2.34 -16.80
C ASP A 27 -19.27 3.03 -16.95
N GLN A 28 -18.25 2.45 -16.33
CA GLN A 28 -16.88 2.92 -16.40
C GLN A 28 -16.04 2.04 -17.33
N PRO A 29 -15.06 2.61 -18.06
CA PRO A 29 -14.24 1.84 -19.01
C PRO A 29 -13.42 0.73 -18.33
N ALA A 30 -13.07 0.89 -17.05
CA ALA A 30 -12.33 -0.10 -16.26
C ALA A 30 -12.59 0.06 -14.77
N ALA A 31 -12.38 -1.00 -13.98
CA ALA A 31 -12.45 -0.94 -12.52
C ALA A 31 -11.47 0.08 -11.91
N SER A 32 -10.33 0.31 -12.57
CA SER A 32 -9.35 1.34 -12.16
C SER A 32 -9.89 2.77 -12.21
N SER A 33 -10.98 3.03 -12.93
CA SER A 33 -11.66 4.33 -12.94
C SER A 33 -12.31 4.69 -11.60
N LEU A 34 -12.52 3.70 -10.73
CA LEU A 34 -13.06 3.89 -9.37
C LEU A 34 -11.98 4.18 -8.32
N ILE A 35 -10.70 4.13 -8.68
CA ILE A 35 -9.60 4.43 -7.77
C ILE A 35 -9.75 5.87 -7.26
N GLY A 36 -9.72 6.04 -5.93
CA GLY A 36 -9.90 7.33 -5.25
C GLY A 36 -11.36 7.81 -5.13
N LYS A 37 -12.35 7.00 -5.58
CA LYS A 37 -13.78 7.30 -5.37
C LYS A 37 -14.33 6.71 -4.07
N PHE A 38 -13.75 5.63 -3.62
CA PHE A 38 -13.95 5.05 -2.30
C PHE A 38 -12.57 4.67 -1.76
N CYS A 39 -12.24 5.18 -0.60
CA CYS A 39 -10.95 4.97 0.03
C CYS A 39 -11.10 4.15 1.31
N ALA A 40 -10.33 3.09 1.40
CA ALA A 40 -10.32 2.21 2.58
C ALA A 40 -8.89 1.74 2.88
N VAL A 41 -8.62 1.54 4.16
CA VAL A 41 -7.38 0.93 4.63
C VAL A 41 -7.70 -0.41 5.27
N VAL A 42 -7.15 -1.46 4.67
CA VAL A 42 -7.35 -2.83 5.13
C VAL A 42 -6.18 -3.24 6.02
N PHE A 43 -6.50 -3.82 7.16
CA PHE A 43 -5.58 -4.54 8.03
C PHE A 43 -5.99 -6.02 7.98
N SER A 44 -5.05 -6.91 7.72
CA SER A 44 -5.28 -8.37 7.73
C SER A 44 -4.01 -9.07 8.19
N PRO A 45 -4.06 -10.34 8.64
CA PRO A 45 -2.89 -11.12 9.00
C PRO A 45 -1.86 -11.22 7.87
N ASP A 46 -2.31 -11.23 6.62
CA ASP A 46 -1.44 -11.26 5.44
C ASP A 46 -0.50 -10.05 5.36
N HIS A 47 -0.85 -8.92 6.01
CA HIS A 47 0.02 -7.75 6.02
C HIS A 47 1.31 -7.94 6.83
N LEU A 48 1.44 -8.99 7.64
CA LEU A 48 2.73 -9.38 8.23
C LEU A 48 3.78 -9.67 7.15
N SER A 49 3.34 -10.06 5.96
CA SER A 49 4.19 -10.22 4.78
C SER A 49 4.92 -8.95 4.37
N LEU A 50 4.42 -7.74 4.72
CA LEU A 50 5.11 -6.47 4.47
C LEU A 50 6.50 -6.43 5.08
N VAL A 51 6.66 -7.01 6.28
CA VAL A 51 7.95 -7.06 6.98
C VAL A 51 8.68 -8.36 6.68
N LYS A 52 7.98 -9.51 6.67
CA LYS A 52 8.59 -10.84 6.54
C LYS A 52 9.02 -11.19 5.13
N GLU A 53 8.23 -10.81 4.13
CA GLU A 53 8.47 -11.22 2.74
C GLU A 53 9.39 -10.27 1.97
N GLY A 54 9.52 -10.55 0.67
CA GLY A 54 10.39 -9.81 -0.23
C GLY A 54 9.86 -8.44 -0.65
N PRO A 55 10.65 -7.69 -1.43
CA PRO A 55 10.36 -6.32 -1.85
C PRO A 55 9.03 -6.14 -2.59
N SER A 56 8.53 -7.20 -3.23
CA SER A 56 7.33 -7.13 -4.05
C SER A 56 6.08 -6.75 -3.23
N MET A 57 5.95 -7.26 -2.00
CA MET A 57 4.82 -6.93 -1.12
C MET A 57 4.91 -5.49 -0.62
N ARG A 58 6.10 -5.02 -0.27
CA ARG A 58 6.33 -3.64 0.14
C ARG A 58 6.06 -2.63 -0.98
N ARG A 59 6.47 -2.94 -2.22
CA ARG A 59 6.09 -2.11 -3.39
C ARG A 59 4.59 -2.09 -3.62
N LYS A 60 3.90 -3.24 -3.52
CA LYS A 60 2.43 -3.29 -3.66
C LYS A 60 1.73 -2.43 -2.61
N PHE A 61 2.18 -2.49 -1.36
CA PHE A 61 1.66 -1.63 -0.29
C PHE A 61 1.82 -0.15 -0.64
N LEU A 62 3.03 0.27 -1.00
CA LEU A 62 3.35 1.65 -1.36
C LEU A 62 2.54 2.14 -2.55
N ASP A 63 2.46 1.33 -3.61
CA ASP A 63 1.73 1.67 -4.83
C ASP A 63 0.21 1.73 -4.59
N ALA A 64 -0.34 0.85 -3.75
CA ALA A 64 -1.76 0.87 -3.39
C ALA A 64 -2.12 2.16 -2.63
N ALA A 65 -1.32 2.54 -1.64
CA ALA A 65 -1.51 3.77 -0.88
C ALA A 65 -1.43 5.02 -1.78
N LEU A 66 -0.41 5.08 -2.64
CA LEU A 66 -0.24 6.19 -3.59
C LEU A 66 -1.37 6.26 -4.62
N CYS A 67 -1.88 5.12 -5.11
CA CYS A 67 -3.00 5.08 -6.05
C CYS A 67 -4.27 5.67 -5.43
N GLN A 68 -4.59 5.33 -4.17
CA GLN A 68 -5.75 5.89 -3.48
C GLN A 68 -5.61 7.40 -3.25
N ARG A 69 -4.43 7.84 -2.81
CA ARG A 69 -4.13 9.24 -2.53
C ARG A 69 -4.10 10.11 -3.80
N LYS A 70 -3.58 9.59 -4.91
CA LYS A 70 -3.35 10.31 -6.17
C LYS A 70 -3.74 9.45 -7.37
N PRO A 71 -4.98 9.50 -7.86
CA PRO A 71 -5.44 8.66 -8.98
C PRO A 71 -4.58 8.78 -10.25
N ALA A 72 -3.90 9.93 -10.45
CA ALA A 72 -2.94 10.10 -11.56
C ALA A 72 -1.74 9.13 -11.46
N TYR A 73 -1.34 8.75 -10.23
CA TYR A 73 -0.27 7.78 -10.01
C TYR A 73 -0.63 6.39 -10.51
N ALA A 74 -1.90 5.97 -10.41
CA ALA A 74 -2.36 4.69 -10.95
C ALA A 74 -2.19 4.62 -12.48
N ARG A 75 -2.41 5.73 -13.19
CA ARG A 75 -2.17 5.83 -14.64
C ARG A 75 -0.68 5.75 -14.97
N LEU A 76 0.14 6.48 -14.22
CA LEU A 76 1.60 6.46 -14.34
C LEU A 76 2.16 5.04 -14.14
N LEU A 77 1.74 4.36 -13.07
CA LEU A 77 2.14 2.99 -12.76
C LEU A 77 1.72 2.00 -13.85
N SER A 78 0.50 2.16 -14.40
CA SER A 78 0.01 1.33 -15.51
C SER A 78 0.83 1.54 -16.79
N GLN A 79 1.17 2.79 -17.13
CA GLN A 79 2.01 3.11 -18.29
C GLN A 79 3.42 2.54 -18.13
N TYR A 80 4.03 2.71 -16.94
CA TYR A 80 5.33 2.14 -16.62
C TYR A 80 5.34 0.61 -16.77
N SER A 81 4.33 -0.07 -16.20
CA SER A 81 4.23 -1.53 -16.26
C SER A 81 4.10 -2.05 -17.69
N ARG A 82 3.33 -1.36 -18.54
CA ARG A 82 3.20 -1.71 -19.98
C ARG A 82 4.51 -1.49 -20.72
N THR A 83 5.15 -0.35 -20.51
CA THR A 83 6.45 -0.02 -21.15
C THR A 83 7.52 -1.00 -20.72
N LEU A 84 7.57 -1.37 -19.44
CA LEU A 84 8.48 -2.38 -18.91
C LEU A 84 8.25 -3.75 -19.55
N ALA A 85 6.99 -4.18 -19.68
CA ALA A 85 6.65 -5.45 -20.32
C ALA A 85 7.09 -5.47 -21.79
N GLN A 86 6.85 -4.38 -22.53
CA GLN A 86 7.26 -4.24 -23.93
C GLN A 86 8.78 -4.27 -24.09
N ARG A 87 9.51 -3.53 -23.22
CA ARG A 87 10.97 -3.58 -23.20
C ARG A 87 11.50 -4.98 -22.89
N ASN A 88 10.89 -5.68 -21.93
CA ASN A 88 11.30 -7.04 -21.60
C ASN A 88 11.01 -8.05 -22.73
N THR A 89 9.96 -7.86 -23.50
CA THR A 89 9.71 -8.64 -24.72
C THR A 89 10.81 -8.37 -25.75
N LEU A 90 11.10 -7.09 -26.01
CA LEU A 90 12.17 -6.70 -26.95
C LEU A 90 13.53 -7.26 -26.54
N LEU A 91 13.90 -7.24 -25.25
CA LEU A 91 15.17 -7.83 -24.78
C LEU A 91 15.29 -9.32 -25.09
N LYS A 92 14.19 -10.07 -25.09
CA LYS A 92 14.17 -11.48 -25.49
C LYS A 92 14.27 -11.65 -27.01
N ASP A 93 13.60 -10.80 -27.75
CA ASP A 93 13.57 -10.86 -29.22
C ASP A 93 14.93 -10.49 -29.82
N ILE A 94 15.67 -9.54 -29.22
CA ILE A 94 17.03 -9.15 -29.62
C ILE A 94 18.01 -10.35 -29.64
N SER A 95 17.81 -11.35 -28.79
CA SER A 95 18.63 -12.56 -28.78
C SER A 95 18.54 -13.34 -30.10
N TYR A 96 17.48 -13.14 -30.88
CA TYR A 96 17.24 -13.77 -32.18
C TYR A 96 17.33 -12.79 -33.35
N HIS A 97 17.17 -11.49 -33.07
CA HIS A 97 17.06 -10.39 -34.04
C HIS A 97 17.90 -9.20 -33.58
N SER A 98 19.21 -9.28 -33.78
CA SER A 98 20.17 -8.27 -33.28
C SER A 98 19.95 -6.86 -33.85
N GLU A 99 19.29 -6.74 -35.03
CA GLU A 99 18.88 -5.47 -35.64
C GLU A 99 17.92 -4.66 -34.77
N LEU A 100 17.18 -5.30 -33.86
CA LEU A 100 16.27 -4.63 -32.93
C LEU A 100 16.98 -3.88 -31.81
N LEU A 101 18.29 -4.07 -31.64
CA LEU A 101 19.06 -3.42 -30.57
C LEU A 101 18.98 -1.89 -30.61
N GLU A 102 18.95 -1.30 -31.81
CA GLU A 102 18.84 0.15 -32.00
C GLU A 102 17.51 0.71 -31.46
N THR A 103 16.44 -0.09 -31.50
CA THR A 103 15.13 0.32 -31.02
C THR A 103 15.02 0.36 -29.50
N LEU A 104 15.98 -0.24 -28.78
CA LEU A 104 15.97 -0.32 -27.31
C LEU A 104 16.05 1.06 -26.65
N GLU A 105 16.71 2.02 -27.30
CA GLU A 105 16.87 3.38 -26.79
C GLU A 105 15.53 4.10 -26.61
N ILE A 106 14.59 3.91 -27.54
CA ILE A 106 13.23 4.50 -27.46
C ILE A 106 12.50 4.02 -26.20
N TRP A 107 12.68 2.74 -25.85
CA TRP A 107 12.10 2.15 -24.65
C TRP A 107 12.81 2.61 -23.37
N ASP A 108 14.16 2.76 -23.44
CA ASP A 108 14.95 3.29 -22.32
C ASP A 108 14.54 4.73 -22.00
N GLU A 109 14.35 5.59 -23.02
CA GLU A 109 13.92 6.97 -22.84
C GLU A 109 12.53 7.05 -22.22
N LYS A 110 11.57 6.29 -22.73
CA LYS A 110 10.20 6.26 -22.22
C LYS A 110 10.14 5.71 -20.79
N LEU A 111 10.89 4.63 -20.53
CA LEU A 111 10.92 3.97 -19.22
C LEU A 111 11.59 4.85 -18.17
N SER A 112 12.65 5.60 -18.55
CA SER A 112 13.35 6.52 -17.65
C SER A 112 12.47 7.66 -17.19
N GLY A 113 11.70 8.28 -18.08
CA GLY A 113 10.77 9.34 -17.71
C GLY A 113 9.67 8.86 -16.76
N LEU A 114 9.03 7.73 -17.08
CA LEU A 114 7.99 7.15 -16.23
C LEU A 114 8.55 6.65 -14.89
N GLY A 115 9.72 6.02 -14.92
CA GLY A 115 10.38 5.48 -13.73
C GLY A 115 10.85 6.57 -12.77
N ALA A 116 11.43 7.66 -13.29
CA ALA A 116 11.81 8.82 -12.47
C ALA A 116 10.60 9.43 -11.75
N ALA A 117 9.48 9.61 -12.47
CA ALA A 117 8.26 10.13 -11.87
C ALA A 117 7.72 9.22 -10.75
N ILE A 118 7.75 7.89 -10.92
CA ILE A 118 7.38 6.93 -9.87
C ILE A 118 8.29 7.06 -8.67
N THR A 119 9.61 7.13 -8.88
CA THR A 119 10.59 7.23 -7.78
C THR A 119 10.40 8.50 -6.97
N ILE A 120 10.13 9.65 -7.63
CA ILE A 120 9.84 10.92 -6.97
C ILE A 120 8.59 10.81 -6.07
N GLU A 121 7.48 10.29 -6.61
CA GLU A 121 6.23 10.14 -5.84
C GLU A 121 6.41 9.19 -4.64
N ARG A 122 7.10 8.07 -4.83
CA ARG A 122 7.38 7.12 -3.75
C ARG A 122 8.29 7.73 -2.67
N LYS A 123 9.36 8.42 -3.06
CA LYS A 123 10.29 9.09 -2.13
C LYS A 123 9.53 10.08 -1.24
N ARG A 124 8.80 11.03 -1.86
CA ARG A 124 8.03 12.05 -1.15
C ARG A 124 6.97 11.46 -0.22
N TYR A 125 6.30 10.40 -0.64
CA TYR A 125 5.33 9.71 0.21
C TYR A 125 5.99 8.99 1.38
N LEU A 126 7.12 8.31 1.13
CA LEU A 126 7.84 7.57 2.16
C LEU A 126 8.47 8.45 3.22
N GLU A 127 8.95 9.65 2.88
CA GLU A 127 9.42 10.62 3.85
C GLU A 127 8.32 10.93 4.87
N ARG A 128 7.11 11.22 4.41
CA ARG A 128 5.96 11.47 5.28
C ARG A 128 5.48 10.22 6.01
N LEU A 129 5.45 9.08 5.33
CA LEU A 129 5.04 7.81 5.93
C LEU A 129 5.99 7.40 7.06
N SER A 130 7.30 7.60 6.87
CA SER A 130 8.32 7.27 7.89
C SER A 130 8.16 8.12 9.14
N GLU A 131 7.88 9.41 8.99
CA GLU A 131 7.62 10.33 10.10
C GLU A 131 6.37 9.90 10.87
N ALA A 132 5.23 9.79 10.20
CA ALA A 132 3.96 9.40 10.81
C ALA A 132 4.00 8.00 11.44
N ALA A 133 4.63 7.02 10.75
CA ALA A 133 4.78 5.68 11.29
C ALA A 133 5.75 5.63 12.47
N GLY A 134 6.77 6.49 12.48
CA GLY A 134 7.71 6.65 13.61
C GLY A 134 6.99 7.08 14.87
N GLU A 135 6.16 8.13 14.80
CA GLU A 135 5.36 8.62 15.93
C GLU A 135 4.38 7.56 16.45
N ILE A 136 3.72 6.83 15.52
CA ILE A 136 2.80 5.76 15.90
C ILE A 136 3.54 4.60 16.56
N TYR A 137 4.69 4.20 16.03
CA TYR A 137 5.50 3.13 16.59
C TYR A 137 6.05 3.50 17.98
N ASP A 138 6.46 4.76 18.15
CA ASP A 138 6.88 5.29 19.45
C ASP A 138 5.76 5.14 20.51
N GLY A 139 4.53 5.51 20.15
CA GLY A 139 3.37 5.28 21.00
C GLY A 139 3.11 3.80 21.32
N ILE A 140 3.24 2.90 20.34
CA ILE A 140 3.09 1.45 20.54
C ILE A 140 4.19 0.90 21.44
N SER A 141 5.43 1.31 21.24
CA SER A 141 6.60 0.86 21.99
C SER A 141 6.79 1.58 23.34
N GLN A 142 5.99 2.63 23.60
CA GLN A 142 6.12 3.51 24.76
C GLN A 142 7.52 4.15 24.85
N GLY A 143 8.03 4.62 23.72
CA GLY A 143 9.33 5.28 23.62
C GLY A 143 10.56 4.36 23.77
N ARG A 144 10.35 3.04 23.82
CA ARG A 144 11.44 2.07 24.11
C ARG A 144 12.27 1.69 22.90
N GLU A 145 11.74 1.88 21.70
CA GLU A 145 12.36 1.39 20.47
C GLU A 145 12.29 2.45 19.38
N ARG A 146 13.39 2.63 18.66
CA ARG A 146 13.46 3.51 17.48
C ARG A 146 13.03 2.75 16.24
N PHE A 147 12.08 3.30 15.51
CA PHE A 147 11.58 2.77 14.26
C PHE A 147 11.96 3.71 13.10
N ALA A 148 12.31 3.16 11.95
CA ALA A 148 12.50 3.94 10.74
C ALA A 148 12.13 3.13 9.49
N VAL A 149 11.69 3.87 8.46
CA VAL A 149 11.49 3.34 7.11
C VAL A 149 12.31 4.16 6.14
N ARG A 150 13.07 3.50 5.27
CA ARG A 150 13.87 4.15 4.24
C ARG A 150 13.55 3.58 2.87
N TYR A 151 13.63 4.43 1.85
CA TYR A 151 13.51 4.01 0.47
C TYR A 151 14.86 3.56 -0.06
N ASP A 152 14.98 2.28 -0.44
CA ASP A 152 16.14 1.74 -1.14
C ASP A 152 15.85 1.69 -2.64
N SER A 153 16.45 2.61 -3.37
CA SER A 153 16.34 2.72 -4.82
C SER A 153 17.72 2.88 -5.42
N GLY A 154 18.00 2.08 -6.46
CA GLY A 154 19.23 2.21 -7.23
C GLY A 154 19.43 3.61 -7.81
N LEU A 155 18.33 4.32 -8.10
CA LEU A 155 18.35 5.68 -8.63
C LEU A 155 18.80 6.73 -7.61
N LEU A 156 18.62 6.45 -6.30
CA LEU A 156 18.89 7.41 -5.22
C LEU A 156 20.28 7.24 -4.56
N ARG A 157 21.01 6.18 -4.89
CA ARG A 157 22.26 5.83 -4.20
C ARG A 157 23.32 6.91 -4.27
N ASP A 158 23.42 7.57 -5.41
CA ASP A 158 24.46 8.60 -5.65
C ASP A 158 24.00 10.01 -5.27
N GLY A 159 22.85 10.14 -4.58
CA GLY A 159 22.26 11.44 -4.23
C GLY A 159 21.73 12.19 -5.45
N GLY A 160 21.64 13.52 -5.34
CA GLY A 160 21.26 14.43 -6.41
C GLY A 160 19.79 14.88 -6.38
N GLU A 161 19.51 15.89 -7.18
CA GLU A 161 18.20 16.52 -7.26
C GLU A 161 17.21 15.71 -8.10
N GLU A 162 15.95 15.83 -7.80
CA GLU A 162 14.85 15.14 -8.51
C GLU A 162 14.80 15.50 -10.01
N ALA A 163 15.21 16.72 -10.36
CA ALA A 163 15.28 17.16 -11.75
C ALA A 163 16.19 16.29 -12.63
N GLY A 164 17.24 15.70 -12.07
CA GLY A 164 18.17 14.83 -12.80
C GLY A 164 17.82 13.34 -12.76
N TYR A 165 16.68 12.93 -12.19
CA TYR A 165 16.36 11.50 -12.03
C TYR A 165 16.06 10.80 -13.36
N ARG A 166 15.49 11.51 -14.34
CA ARG A 166 15.22 10.97 -15.66
C ARG A 166 16.52 10.59 -16.38
N GLU A 167 17.44 11.54 -16.48
CA GLU A 167 18.74 11.39 -17.14
C GLU A 167 19.58 10.31 -16.47
N ARG A 168 19.54 10.27 -15.14
CA ARG A 168 20.24 9.24 -14.37
C ARG A 168 19.66 7.85 -14.62
N LEU A 169 18.32 7.70 -14.60
CA LEU A 169 17.69 6.40 -14.87
C LEU A 169 17.95 5.97 -16.32
N PHE A 170 17.93 6.91 -17.26
CA PHE A 170 18.30 6.63 -18.65
C PHE A 170 19.73 6.09 -18.75
N SER A 171 20.68 6.75 -18.11
CA SER A 171 22.08 6.29 -18.05
C SER A 171 22.21 4.92 -17.39
N LEU A 172 21.48 4.66 -16.31
CA LEU A 172 21.46 3.35 -15.64
C LEU A 172 20.92 2.24 -16.56
N LEU A 173 19.89 2.52 -17.36
CA LEU A 173 19.32 1.58 -18.32
C LEU A 173 20.31 1.32 -19.46
N GLN A 174 20.94 2.35 -20.02
CA GLN A 174 21.95 2.21 -21.07
C GLN A 174 23.16 1.40 -20.60
N ASN A 175 23.73 1.75 -19.45
CA ASN A 175 24.87 1.05 -18.86
C ASN A 175 24.54 -0.40 -18.46
N GLY A 176 23.26 -0.67 -18.12
CA GLY A 176 22.77 -1.99 -17.77
C GLY A 176 22.37 -2.87 -18.94
N ARG A 177 22.40 -2.40 -20.20
CA ARG A 177 21.91 -3.15 -21.38
C ARG A 177 22.51 -4.54 -21.51
N LYS A 178 23.82 -4.69 -21.26
CA LYS A 178 24.48 -6.00 -21.34
C LYS A 178 23.93 -6.97 -20.28
N GLU A 179 23.72 -6.48 -19.07
CA GLU A 179 23.10 -7.26 -17.98
C GLU A 179 21.67 -7.63 -18.33
N ASP A 180 20.89 -6.67 -18.83
CA ASP A 180 19.48 -6.86 -19.23
C ASP A 180 19.32 -7.89 -20.37
N LEU A 181 20.19 -7.83 -21.38
CA LEU A 181 20.20 -8.80 -22.50
C LEU A 181 20.51 -10.21 -22.01
N ASN A 182 21.51 -10.36 -21.14
CA ASN A 182 21.85 -11.66 -20.54
C ASN A 182 20.73 -12.22 -19.67
N ALA A 183 20.02 -11.35 -18.93
CA ALA A 183 18.93 -11.74 -18.05
C ALA A 183 17.60 -11.95 -18.79
N GLY A 184 17.42 -11.38 -19.98
CA GLY A 184 16.16 -11.37 -20.72
C GLY A 184 15.06 -10.47 -20.10
N PHE A 185 15.44 -9.56 -19.19
CA PHE A 185 14.55 -8.60 -18.55
C PHE A 185 15.32 -7.39 -18.00
N THR A 186 14.58 -6.31 -17.73
CA THR A 186 15.12 -5.07 -17.18
C THR A 186 15.55 -5.24 -15.71
N THR A 187 16.80 -4.94 -15.41
CA THR A 187 17.41 -5.12 -14.06
C THR A 187 17.43 -3.84 -13.23
N LYS A 188 17.23 -2.67 -13.83
CA LYS A 188 17.28 -1.35 -13.18
C LYS A 188 15.92 -0.64 -13.26
N GLY A 189 15.54 0.10 -12.22
CA GLY A 189 14.35 0.93 -12.17
C GLY A 189 13.44 0.65 -10.97
N PRO A 190 12.35 1.43 -10.80
CA PRO A 190 11.52 1.39 -9.60
C PRO A 190 10.79 0.06 -9.33
N HIS A 191 10.71 -0.82 -10.32
CA HIS A 191 10.22 -2.19 -10.13
C HIS A 191 11.21 -3.10 -9.36
N ARG A 192 12.44 -2.63 -9.10
CA ARG A 192 13.49 -3.28 -8.31
C ARG A 192 13.71 -2.65 -6.94
N ASP A 193 13.12 -1.49 -6.69
CA ASP A 193 13.28 -0.76 -5.44
C ASP A 193 12.66 -1.51 -4.26
N ASP A 194 13.06 -1.11 -3.05
CA ASP A 194 12.55 -1.67 -1.81
C ASP A 194 12.29 -0.60 -0.73
N LEU A 195 11.57 -1.01 0.32
CA LEU A 195 11.44 -0.29 1.58
C LEU A 195 12.20 -1.04 2.65
N LEU A 196 13.14 -0.37 3.31
CA LEU A 196 13.88 -0.92 4.43
C LEU A 196 13.20 -0.50 5.73
N VAL A 197 12.62 -1.46 6.44
CA VAL A 197 12.00 -1.26 7.75
C VAL A 197 13.00 -1.68 8.82
N THR A 198 13.32 -0.78 9.74
CA THR A 198 14.29 -1.03 10.81
C THR A 198 13.69 -0.74 12.18
N VAL A 199 14.09 -1.54 13.16
CA VAL A 199 13.85 -1.32 14.59
C VAL A 199 15.21 -1.35 15.29
N GLN A 200 15.53 -0.32 16.09
CA GLN A 200 16.84 -0.16 16.72
C GLN A 200 17.99 -0.29 15.70
N GLU A 201 17.81 0.35 14.51
CA GLU A 201 18.77 0.37 13.41
C GLU A 201 19.04 -1.00 12.74
N LYS A 202 18.36 -2.06 13.21
CA LYS A 202 18.45 -3.42 12.63
C LYS A 202 17.26 -3.71 11.73
N SER A 203 17.48 -4.52 10.70
CA SER A 203 16.40 -4.99 9.82
C SER A 203 15.30 -5.67 10.62
N ALA A 204 14.08 -5.11 10.59
CA ALA A 204 12.92 -5.71 11.24
C ALA A 204 12.57 -7.09 10.67
N ARG A 205 12.92 -7.33 9.40
CA ARG A 205 12.74 -8.62 8.73
C ARG A 205 13.64 -9.70 9.30
N GLU A 206 14.91 -9.40 9.51
CA GLU A 206 15.94 -10.39 9.86
C GLU A 206 16.09 -10.55 11.37
N TYR A 207 15.94 -9.47 12.11
CA TYR A 207 16.26 -9.41 13.55
C TYR A 207 15.07 -9.06 14.43
N GLY A 208 13.94 -8.63 13.84
CA GLY A 208 12.77 -8.24 14.60
C GLY A 208 12.05 -9.44 15.21
N SER A 209 11.69 -9.35 16.50
CA SER A 209 10.77 -10.30 17.12
C SER A 209 9.40 -10.27 16.44
N GLN A 210 8.58 -11.30 16.61
CA GLN A 210 7.22 -11.31 16.05
C GLN A 210 6.39 -10.10 16.52
N GLY A 211 6.50 -9.74 17.82
CA GLY A 211 5.85 -8.56 18.38
C GLY A 211 6.30 -7.25 17.71
N GLN A 212 7.61 -7.09 17.47
CA GLN A 212 8.15 -5.93 16.76
C GLN A 212 7.67 -5.89 15.30
N GLN A 213 7.66 -7.02 14.60
CA GLN A 213 7.16 -7.09 13.22
C GLN A 213 5.68 -6.70 13.12
N ARG A 214 4.84 -7.18 14.07
CA ARG A 214 3.42 -6.79 14.17
C ARG A 214 3.27 -5.29 14.45
N SER A 215 4.09 -4.74 15.37
CA SER A 215 4.11 -3.30 15.65
C SER A 215 4.50 -2.47 14.42
N CYS A 216 5.50 -2.93 13.64
CA CYS A 216 5.90 -2.27 12.40
C CYS A 216 4.74 -2.21 11.39
N VAL A 217 4.04 -3.33 11.18
CA VAL A 217 2.88 -3.38 10.27
C VAL A 217 1.76 -2.48 10.77
N LEU A 218 1.44 -2.52 12.05
CA LEU A 218 0.40 -1.69 12.65
C LEU A 218 0.74 -0.19 12.47
N ALA A 219 1.97 0.21 12.76
CA ALA A 219 2.42 1.59 12.59
C ALA A 219 2.34 2.04 11.12
N LEU A 220 2.80 1.22 10.18
CA LEU A 220 2.73 1.54 8.74
C LEU A 220 1.29 1.69 8.25
N LYS A 221 0.39 0.82 8.68
CA LYS A 221 -1.01 0.84 8.24
C LYS A 221 -1.80 2.00 8.87
N LEU A 222 -1.56 2.33 10.13
CA LEU A 222 -2.15 3.50 10.76
C LEU A 222 -1.62 4.80 10.15
N ALA A 223 -0.33 4.86 9.82
CA ALA A 223 0.26 6.00 9.12
C ALA A 223 -0.32 6.16 7.70
N GLU A 224 -0.50 5.05 6.96
CA GLU A 224 -1.20 5.06 5.66
C GLU A 224 -2.59 5.68 5.81
N ALA A 225 -3.37 5.26 6.82
CA ALA A 225 -4.71 5.78 7.07
C ALA A 225 -4.70 7.28 7.40
N ALA A 226 -3.77 7.72 8.26
CA ALA A 226 -3.63 9.12 8.63
C ALA A 226 -3.25 10.01 7.43
N LEU A 227 -2.27 9.59 6.62
CA LEU A 227 -1.86 10.33 5.42
C LEU A 227 -2.92 10.34 4.33
N LEU A 228 -3.73 9.29 4.25
CA LEU A 228 -4.85 9.24 3.33
C LEU A 228 -5.96 10.20 3.78
N ALA A 229 -6.30 10.22 5.08
CA ALA A 229 -7.27 11.15 5.65
C ALA A 229 -6.86 12.61 5.42
N GLU A 230 -5.60 12.94 5.64
CA GLU A 230 -5.07 14.28 5.38
C GLU A 230 -5.19 14.68 3.90
N ALA A 231 -4.86 13.75 2.98
CA ALA A 231 -4.92 14.03 1.56
C ALA A 231 -6.34 14.20 1.01
N LEU A 232 -7.32 13.50 1.60
CA LEU A 232 -8.73 13.52 1.19
C LEU A 232 -9.53 14.62 1.90
N GLY A 233 -9.08 15.09 3.07
CA GLY A 233 -9.86 15.95 3.96
C GLY A 233 -10.99 15.20 4.70
N GLU A 234 -11.06 13.87 4.56
CA GLU A 234 -12.03 12.97 5.21
C GLU A 234 -11.38 11.65 5.63
N LYS A 235 -11.95 11.00 6.63
CA LYS A 235 -11.41 9.74 7.15
C LYS A 235 -11.79 8.58 6.22
N PRO A 236 -10.81 7.79 5.71
CA PRO A 236 -11.12 6.57 4.97
C PRO A 236 -11.77 5.51 5.87
N VAL A 237 -12.46 4.56 5.26
CA VAL A 237 -13.00 3.40 5.97
C VAL A 237 -11.86 2.49 6.39
N ILE A 238 -11.90 1.99 7.63
CA ILE A 238 -10.94 1.02 8.14
C ILE A 238 -11.59 -0.36 8.19
N LEU A 239 -10.90 -1.34 7.62
CA LEU A 239 -11.30 -2.76 7.63
C LEU A 239 -10.26 -3.54 8.42
N LEU A 240 -10.64 -4.08 9.59
CA LEU A 240 -9.79 -4.90 10.45
C LEU A 240 -10.24 -6.36 10.32
N ASP A 241 -9.53 -7.14 9.53
CA ASP A 241 -9.87 -8.53 9.24
C ASP A 241 -9.03 -9.47 10.10
N ASP A 242 -9.61 -10.00 11.18
CA ASP A 242 -9.02 -10.90 12.18
C ASP A 242 -7.68 -10.39 12.79
N VAL A 243 -7.49 -9.07 12.83
CA VAL A 243 -6.23 -8.46 13.31
C VAL A 243 -6.15 -8.49 14.83
N MET A 244 -7.30 -8.46 15.52
CA MET A 244 -7.33 -8.37 16.97
C MET A 244 -6.72 -9.62 17.63
N SER A 245 -6.90 -10.80 17.04
CA SER A 245 -6.30 -12.06 17.51
C SER A 245 -4.76 -12.08 17.45
N GLU A 246 -4.18 -11.26 16.56
CA GLU A 246 -2.75 -11.17 16.33
C GLU A 246 -2.03 -10.17 17.26
N LEU A 247 -2.78 -9.38 18.05
CA LEU A 247 -2.27 -8.33 18.90
C LEU A 247 -2.43 -8.68 20.38
N ASP A 248 -1.44 -8.31 21.19
CA ASP A 248 -1.61 -8.29 22.64
C ASP A 248 -2.53 -7.14 23.09
N ALA A 249 -3.00 -7.19 24.35
CA ALA A 249 -3.96 -6.24 24.88
C ALA A 249 -3.50 -4.78 24.74
N SER A 250 -2.22 -4.50 24.98
CA SER A 250 -1.68 -3.13 24.90
C SER A 250 -1.75 -2.58 23.45
N ARG A 251 -1.46 -3.41 22.44
CA ARG A 251 -1.56 -3.03 21.03
C ARG A 251 -3.01 -2.94 20.57
N GLN A 252 -3.89 -3.82 21.08
CA GLN A 252 -5.33 -3.74 20.84
C GLN A 252 -5.89 -2.40 21.34
N ASP A 253 -5.59 -2.03 22.58
CA ASP A 253 -6.02 -0.76 23.19
C ASP A 253 -5.47 0.44 22.40
N TYR A 254 -4.20 0.40 22.01
CA TYR A 254 -3.61 1.46 21.21
C TYR A 254 -4.32 1.62 19.87
N LEU A 255 -4.57 0.51 19.16
CA LEU A 255 -5.29 0.52 17.87
C LEU A 255 -6.69 1.09 18.02
N LEU A 256 -7.48 0.57 18.96
CA LEU A 256 -8.86 1.00 19.21
C LEU A 256 -8.95 2.48 19.56
N ASN A 257 -8.01 3.00 20.36
CA ASN A 257 -7.93 4.42 20.68
C ASN A 257 -7.60 5.28 19.46
N LYS A 258 -6.70 4.84 18.60
CA LYS A 258 -6.30 5.59 17.38
C LYS A 258 -7.38 5.68 16.32
N ILE A 259 -8.25 4.69 16.24
CA ILE A 259 -9.34 4.66 15.24
C ILE A 259 -10.68 5.21 15.75
N GLN A 260 -10.70 5.81 16.94
CA GLN A 260 -11.92 6.45 17.47
C GLN A 260 -12.45 7.54 16.51
N GLY A 261 -13.77 7.52 16.29
CA GLY A 261 -14.43 8.43 15.37
C GLY A 261 -14.17 8.16 13.88
N TRP A 262 -13.63 6.98 13.53
CA TRP A 262 -13.55 6.49 12.16
C TRP A 262 -14.72 5.54 11.86
N GLN A 263 -15.06 5.35 10.59
CA GLN A 263 -15.92 4.24 10.19
C GLN A 263 -15.06 2.97 10.11
N VAL A 264 -15.33 2.01 11.00
CA VAL A 264 -14.51 0.80 11.14
C VAL A 264 -15.37 -0.43 11.04
N PHE A 265 -14.92 -1.41 10.28
CA PHE A 265 -15.45 -2.77 10.25
C PHE A 265 -14.41 -3.71 10.84
N ILE A 266 -14.80 -4.50 11.84
CA ILE A 266 -13.91 -5.44 12.53
C ILE A 266 -14.49 -6.84 12.36
N THR A 267 -13.71 -7.78 11.84
CA THR A 267 -14.01 -9.21 11.94
C THR A 267 -13.15 -9.82 13.04
N CYS A 268 -13.73 -10.68 13.86
CA CYS A 268 -12.99 -11.44 14.88
C CYS A 268 -13.71 -12.74 15.19
N CYS A 269 -12.96 -13.76 15.63
CA CYS A 269 -13.52 -15.02 16.09
C CYS A 269 -13.86 -15.01 17.58
N ASP A 270 -13.14 -14.20 18.39
CA ASP A 270 -13.38 -14.06 19.83
C ASP A 270 -14.04 -12.70 20.15
N PRO A 271 -15.30 -12.69 20.62
CA PRO A 271 -15.99 -11.46 21.03
C PRO A 271 -15.26 -10.67 22.13
N ASN A 272 -14.46 -11.33 22.98
CA ASN A 272 -13.75 -10.66 24.06
C ASN A 272 -12.66 -9.70 23.54
N SER A 273 -12.10 -9.95 22.36
CA SER A 273 -11.08 -9.11 21.75
C SER A 273 -11.58 -7.70 21.36
N ILE A 274 -12.90 -7.49 21.34
CA ILE A 274 -13.52 -6.20 21.04
C ILE A 274 -14.35 -5.65 22.20
N SER A 275 -14.23 -6.22 23.41
CA SER A 275 -15.01 -5.82 24.61
C SER A 275 -14.73 -4.38 25.05
N GLY A 276 -13.59 -3.79 24.65
CA GLY A 276 -13.27 -2.38 24.90
C GLY A 276 -14.02 -1.38 24.01
N LEU A 277 -14.80 -1.83 23.02
CA LEU A 277 -15.58 -0.94 22.18
C LEU A 277 -16.87 -0.53 22.87
N SER A 278 -17.04 0.78 23.07
CA SER A 278 -18.24 1.35 23.73
C SER A 278 -19.38 1.68 22.77
N GLN A 279 -19.13 1.67 21.47
CA GLN A 279 -20.10 2.05 20.44
C GLN A 279 -19.98 1.14 19.22
N GLY A 280 -21.10 0.86 18.55
CA GLY A 280 -21.14 0.10 17.32
C GLY A 280 -22.31 -0.86 17.21
N ARG A 281 -22.30 -1.67 16.16
CA ARG A 281 -23.25 -2.77 15.94
C ARG A 281 -22.45 -4.06 15.81
N THR A 282 -22.85 -5.09 16.54
CA THR A 282 -22.22 -6.41 16.44
C THR A 282 -23.12 -7.33 15.63
N PHE A 283 -22.55 -7.98 14.65
CA PHE A 283 -23.20 -8.98 13.81
C PHE A 283 -22.57 -10.33 14.11
N TYR A 284 -23.39 -11.30 14.49
CA TYR A 284 -22.96 -12.69 14.66
C TYR A 284 -23.31 -13.47 13.39
N VAL A 285 -22.34 -14.22 12.88
CA VAL A 285 -22.49 -15.04 11.67
C VAL A 285 -22.32 -16.50 12.06
N GLU A 286 -23.40 -17.26 12.04
CA GLU A 286 -23.39 -18.69 12.35
C GLU A 286 -24.10 -19.48 11.25
N ASN A 287 -23.48 -20.51 10.71
CA ASN A 287 -24.04 -21.38 9.68
C ASN A 287 -24.64 -20.64 8.47
N GLY A 288 -24.04 -19.49 8.09
CA GLY A 288 -24.53 -18.65 7.00
C GLY A 288 -25.72 -17.76 7.34
N ALA A 289 -26.19 -17.76 8.59
CA ALA A 289 -27.21 -16.84 9.10
C ALA A 289 -26.58 -15.69 9.87
N VAL A 290 -27.15 -14.49 9.74
CA VAL A 290 -26.69 -13.29 10.41
C VAL A 290 -27.71 -12.87 11.47
N SER A 291 -27.25 -12.72 12.72
CA SER A 291 -27.99 -12.07 13.80
C SER A 291 -27.23 -10.83 14.27
N TYR A 292 -27.93 -9.84 14.82
CA TYR A 292 -27.27 -8.63 15.30
C TYR A 292 -27.81 -8.18 16.64
N THR A 293 -26.92 -7.57 17.45
CA THR A 293 -27.29 -6.89 18.68
C THR A 293 -26.81 -5.44 18.63
N HIS A 294 -27.63 -4.53 19.13
CA HIS A 294 -27.17 -3.16 19.38
C HIS A 294 -26.36 -3.15 20.68
N LEU A 295 -25.13 -2.62 20.62
CA LEU A 295 -24.41 -2.23 21.83
C LEU A 295 -25.11 -0.99 22.41
N THR A 296 -26.08 -1.19 23.29
CA THR A 296 -26.60 -0.14 24.15
C THR A 296 -25.73 -0.09 25.40
N LEU A 297 -25.18 1.07 25.74
CA LEU A 297 -24.60 1.30 27.04
C LEU A 297 -25.61 0.86 28.13
N PRO A 298 -25.20 0.13 29.19
CA PRO A 298 -26.09 -0.10 30.30
C PRO A 298 -26.47 1.26 30.88
N THR A 299 -27.71 1.63 30.73
CA THR A 299 -28.30 2.75 31.44
C THR A 299 -28.23 2.41 32.94
N ASN A 300 -27.30 3.02 33.64
CA ASN A 300 -27.30 3.01 35.11
C ASN A 300 -28.57 3.73 35.57
N SER A 301 -29.64 2.98 35.65
CA SER A 301 -30.82 3.37 36.47
C SER A 301 -30.41 3.21 37.92
N ARG A 302 -29.90 4.31 38.51
CA ARG A 302 -29.94 4.47 39.97
C ARG A 302 -31.39 4.77 40.35
N VAL A 303 -32.04 3.83 41.00
CA VAL A 303 -33.13 4.07 41.94
C VAL A 303 -32.52 4.19 43.33
#